data_7e708ccad460baf2ae558846fff471ba
#
_entry.id   7e708ccad460baf2ae558846fff471ba
#
_cell.length_a   1.000
_cell.length_b   1.000
_cell.length_c   1.000
_cell.angle_alpha   90.00
_cell.angle_beta   90.00
_cell.angle_gamma   90.00
#
_symmetry.space_group_name_H-M   'P 1'
#
loop_
_entity.id
_entity.type
_entity.pdbx_description
1 polymer ?
#
loop_
_entity_poly.entity_id
_entity_poly.type
_entity_poly.pdbx_seq_one_letter_code
_entity_poly.pdbx_strand_id
1 'polypeptide(L)'
;MKIGPGLVAGAAIVSAAALGLALQSGDPAHAVAPPPDGKYAFNEAGVSGVTWTITALCDQPSGTRNMNDYSDPVTWAFQCALNVVSTTPRQITRADKLQNFSGRARLSSVLWTFQVDQADGVLCPDGSTAPSTETYAFSDETMSGIHTTLHGAVCGLQPDLKKEPFSLQLTGPPPTPVERYPLRCNEIAICY
;
A
#
# COMPACT_ATOMS: atom_id res chain seq x y z
N MET A 1 -6.12 -10.37 -86.16
CA MET A 1 -5.23 -9.49 -85.45
C MET A 1 -4.81 -10.21 -84.14
N LYS A 2 -3.55 -10.58 -84.09
CA LYS A 2 -2.98 -11.46 -83.06
C LYS A 2 -2.62 -10.68 -81.85
N ILE A 3 -3.03 -11.12 -80.65
CA ILE A 3 -2.53 -10.64 -79.38
C ILE A 3 -2.05 -11.86 -78.55
N GLY A 4 -0.76 -11.93 -78.31
CA GLY A 4 -0.11 -13.01 -77.55
C GLY A 4 -0.22 -12.86 -76.04
N PRO A 5 -0.17 -13.95 -75.31
CA PRO A 5 -0.17 -13.91 -73.82
C PRO A 5 1.23 -13.73 -73.27
N GLY A 6 1.41 -12.68 -72.45
CA GLY A 6 2.61 -12.51 -71.64
C GLY A 6 2.51 -13.25 -70.35
N LEU A 7 3.42 -14.18 -70.13
CA LEU A 7 3.64 -14.86 -68.87
C LEU A 7 4.37 -13.90 -67.89
N VAL A 8 3.73 -13.58 -66.78
CA VAL A 8 4.36 -12.87 -65.65
C VAL A 8 4.64 -13.92 -64.57
N ALA A 9 5.92 -14.20 -64.38
CA ALA A 9 6.41 -15.03 -63.27
C ALA A 9 6.35 -14.24 -61.97
N GLY A 10 5.44 -14.60 -61.10
CA GLY A 10 5.36 -14.03 -59.76
C GLY A 10 6.33 -14.74 -58.82
N ALA A 11 7.33 -14.02 -58.34
CA ALA A 11 8.20 -14.47 -57.27
C ALA A 11 7.47 -14.38 -55.92
N ALA A 12 7.22 -15.53 -55.30
CA ALA A 12 6.67 -15.64 -53.97
C ALA A 12 7.77 -15.32 -52.95
N ILE A 13 7.69 -14.16 -52.32
CA ILE A 13 8.53 -13.79 -51.16
C ILE A 13 7.90 -14.46 -49.96
N VAL A 14 8.54 -15.50 -49.43
CA VAL A 14 8.25 -16.10 -48.14
C VAL A 14 8.84 -15.21 -47.07
N SER A 15 7.99 -14.36 -46.49
CA SER A 15 8.36 -13.59 -45.28
C SER A 15 8.28 -14.51 -44.07
N ALA A 16 9.43 -14.99 -43.60
CA ALA A 16 9.54 -15.66 -42.31
C ALA A 16 9.32 -14.61 -41.21
N ALA A 17 8.09 -14.57 -40.65
CA ALA A 17 7.80 -13.83 -39.43
C ALA A 17 8.51 -14.54 -38.27
N ALA A 18 9.68 -14.03 -37.87
CA ALA A 18 10.31 -14.38 -36.62
C ALA A 18 9.39 -13.87 -35.49
N LEU A 19 8.57 -14.74 -34.92
CA LEU A 19 7.90 -14.52 -33.64
C LEU A 19 8.98 -14.45 -32.57
N GLY A 20 9.51 -13.25 -32.36
CA GLY A 20 10.29 -12.93 -31.18
C GLY A 20 9.38 -13.07 -29.96
N LEU A 21 9.48 -14.18 -29.25
CA LEU A 21 9.05 -14.29 -27.87
C LEU A 21 9.87 -13.27 -27.08
N ALA A 22 9.33 -12.07 -26.95
CA ALA A 22 9.77 -11.16 -25.91
C ALA A 22 9.48 -11.89 -24.59
N LEU A 23 10.50 -12.53 -24.03
CA LEU A 23 10.52 -12.86 -22.62
C LEU A 23 10.39 -11.52 -21.91
N GLN A 24 9.15 -11.17 -21.56
CA GLN A 24 8.92 -10.13 -20.58
C GLN A 24 9.68 -10.62 -19.36
N SER A 25 10.84 -10.01 -19.11
CA SER A 25 11.48 -10.04 -17.82
C SER A 25 10.42 -9.47 -16.88
N GLY A 26 9.65 -10.36 -16.25
CA GLY A 26 8.77 -9.96 -15.17
C GLY A 26 9.64 -9.16 -14.22
N ASP A 27 9.20 -7.95 -13.89
CA ASP A 27 9.85 -7.19 -12.83
C ASP A 27 10.04 -8.13 -11.64
N PRO A 28 11.22 -8.15 -11.02
CA PRO A 28 11.43 -8.98 -9.85
C PRO A 28 10.31 -8.67 -8.87
N ALA A 29 9.61 -9.71 -8.44
CA ALA A 29 8.54 -9.57 -7.47
C ALA A 29 9.11 -8.75 -6.30
N HIS A 30 8.65 -7.50 -6.16
CA HIS A 30 9.11 -6.63 -5.09
C HIS A 30 8.69 -7.27 -3.79
N ALA A 31 9.67 -7.57 -2.96
CA ALA A 31 9.42 -8.10 -1.64
C ALA A 31 8.66 -7.03 -0.86
N VAL A 32 7.47 -7.38 -0.38
CA VAL A 32 6.71 -6.53 0.53
C VAL A 32 7.55 -6.31 1.78
N ALA A 33 7.88 -5.06 2.07
CA ALA A 33 8.70 -4.69 3.22
C ALA A 33 8.00 -3.59 4.02
N PRO A 34 8.21 -3.49 5.34
CA PRO A 34 7.73 -2.34 6.07
C PRO A 34 8.29 -1.04 5.47
N PRO A 35 7.46 0.01 5.33
CA PRO A 35 7.95 1.31 4.91
C PRO A 35 8.98 1.84 5.92
N PRO A 36 9.87 2.74 5.50
CA PRO A 36 10.83 3.39 6.40
C PRO A 36 10.14 4.03 7.60
N ASP A 37 10.75 3.88 8.79
CA ASP A 37 10.34 4.65 9.95
C ASP A 37 10.50 6.14 9.67
N GLY A 38 9.50 6.94 10.03
CA GLY A 38 9.60 8.36 9.80
C GLY A 38 8.28 9.10 9.86
N LYS A 39 8.36 10.39 9.48
CA LYS A 39 7.21 11.26 9.34
C LYS A 39 6.83 11.40 7.87
N TYR A 40 5.55 11.26 7.61
CA TYR A 40 4.97 11.32 6.27
C TYR A 40 3.90 12.41 6.21
N ALA A 41 3.95 13.23 5.19
CA ALA A 41 2.81 14.08 4.84
C ALA A 41 1.69 13.17 4.30
N PHE A 42 0.51 13.26 4.90
CA PHE A 42 -0.69 12.57 4.43
C PHE A 42 -1.44 13.50 3.48
N ASN A 43 -1.70 13.05 2.26
CA ASN A 43 -2.35 13.82 1.22
C ASN A 43 -3.62 13.10 0.77
N GLU A 44 -4.76 13.72 1.04
CA GLU A 44 -6.10 13.27 0.64
C GLU A 44 -6.93 14.51 0.25
N ALA A 45 -7.89 14.35 -0.64
CA ALA A 45 -8.73 15.45 -1.09
C ALA A 45 -9.52 16.06 0.09
N GLY A 46 -9.41 17.37 0.26
CA GLY A 46 -10.08 18.09 1.36
C GLY A 46 -9.40 18.00 2.73
N VAL A 47 -8.31 17.26 2.84
CA VAL A 47 -7.50 17.13 4.07
C VAL A 47 -6.17 17.85 3.88
N SER A 48 -5.72 18.62 4.85
CA SER A 48 -4.46 19.36 4.75
C SER A 48 -3.69 19.40 6.06
N GLY A 49 -2.34 19.39 5.95
CA GLY A 49 -1.45 19.55 7.09
C GLY A 49 -1.37 18.34 8.03
N VAL A 50 -1.92 17.21 7.63
CA VAL A 50 -1.87 15.97 8.42
C VAL A 50 -0.51 15.32 8.24
N THR A 51 0.06 14.87 9.35
CA THR A 51 1.32 14.13 9.38
C THR A 51 1.10 12.77 10.03
N TRP A 52 1.54 11.73 9.35
CA TRP A 52 1.63 10.39 9.93
C TRP A 52 3.06 10.12 10.40
N THR A 53 3.20 9.66 11.64
CA THR A 53 4.44 9.06 12.11
C THR A 53 4.27 7.55 12.03
N ILE A 54 5.09 6.90 11.22
CA ILE A 54 5.07 5.45 11.03
C ILE A 54 6.32 4.86 11.66
N THR A 55 6.15 3.80 12.47
CA THR A 55 7.22 3.02 13.07
C THR A 55 6.94 1.55 12.89
N ALA A 56 7.84 0.83 12.26
CA ALA A 56 7.72 -0.61 12.07
C ALA A 56 8.13 -1.36 13.34
N LEU A 57 7.29 -2.29 13.75
CA LEU A 57 7.52 -3.22 14.86
C LEU A 57 7.47 -4.64 14.28
N CYS A 58 8.64 -5.24 14.13
CA CYS A 58 8.76 -6.61 13.64
C CYS A 58 9.13 -7.51 14.81
N ASP A 59 8.21 -8.40 15.20
CA ASP A 59 8.48 -9.37 16.22
C ASP A 59 9.46 -10.42 15.68
N GLN A 60 10.64 -10.50 16.27
CA GLN A 60 11.49 -11.66 16.01
C GLN A 60 10.83 -12.86 16.67
N PRO A 61 10.57 -13.95 15.94
CA PRO A 61 10.05 -15.14 16.57
C PRO A 61 11.05 -15.62 17.63
N SER A 62 10.64 -15.54 18.89
CA SER A 62 11.44 -16.00 20.00
C SER A 62 11.56 -17.52 19.91
N GLY A 63 12.79 -18.02 19.73
CA GLY A 63 13.16 -19.36 20.18
C GLY A 63 13.48 -20.26 19.05
N THR A 64 13.20 -20.74 18.11
CA THR A 64 13.77 -21.78 17.24
C THR A 64 13.93 -21.29 15.81
N ARG A 65 15.03 -20.65 15.57
CA ARG A 65 15.47 -20.19 14.24
C ARG A 65 15.47 -21.28 13.15
N ASN A 66 15.23 -22.51 13.50
CA ASN A 66 15.41 -23.65 12.60
C ASN A 66 14.15 -24.08 11.85
N MET A 67 13.00 -23.42 12.04
CA MET A 67 11.74 -23.86 11.45
C MET A 67 11.04 -22.85 10.54
N ASN A 68 11.51 -21.62 10.49
CA ASN A 68 10.94 -20.62 9.61
C ASN A 68 11.96 -20.28 8.51
N ASP A 69 11.52 -20.39 7.29
CA ASP A 69 12.29 -19.94 6.14
C ASP A 69 12.25 -18.40 6.09
N TYR A 70 13.24 -17.78 6.74
CA TYR A 70 13.41 -16.31 6.74
C TYR A 70 14.02 -15.80 5.43
N SER A 71 14.27 -16.66 4.48
CA SER A 71 14.69 -16.26 3.14
C SER A 71 13.51 -15.70 2.32
N ASP A 72 12.27 -15.95 2.75
CA ASP A 72 11.09 -15.39 2.12
C ASP A 72 10.71 -14.04 2.76
N PRO A 73 10.98 -12.93 2.08
CA PRO A 73 10.65 -11.59 2.58
C PRO A 73 9.15 -11.38 2.82
N VAL A 74 8.29 -12.12 2.12
CA VAL A 74 6.83 -12.05 2.32
C VAL A 74 6.46 -12.59 3.70
N THR A 75 7.01 -13.75 4.06
CA THR A 75 6.77 -14.34 5.40
C THR A 75 7.21 -13.38 6.52
N TRP A 76 8.32 -12.70 6.33
CA TRP A 76 8.82 -11.73 7.30
C TRP A 76 7.88 -10.52 7.46
N ALA A 77 7.38 -9.97 6.36
CA ALA A 77 6.49 -8.82 6.41
C ALA A 77 5.17 -9.09 7.19
N PHE A 78 4.67 -10.32 7.16
CA PHE A 78 3.50 -10.71 7.95
C PHE A 78 3.74 -10.71 9.47
N GLN A 79 4.99 -10.77 9.92
CA GLN A 79 5.35 -10.70 11.33
C GLN A 79 5.51 -9.25 11.82
N CYS A 80 5.54 -8.31 10.92
CA CYS A 80 5.62 -6.90 11.23
C CYS A 80 4.26 -6.27 11.49
N ALA A 81 4.25 -5.21 12.28
CA ALA A 81 3.14 -4.29 12.42
C ALA A 81 3.67 -2.86 12.31
N LEU A 82 2.89 -1.98 11.70
CA LEU A 82 3.23 -0.56 11.68
C LEU A 82 2.41 0.14 12.77
N ASN A 83 3.09 0.83 13.66
CA ASN A 83 2.45 1.78 14.54
C ASN A 83 2.31 3.10 13.77
N VAL A 84 1.07 3.53 13.53
CA VAL A 84 0.74 4.76 12.80
C VAL A 84 0.16 5.75 13.79
N VAL A 85 0.75 6.93 13.89
CA VAL A 85 0.23 8.05 14.69
C VAL A 85 -0.03 9.20 13.75
N SER A 86 -1.30 9.56 13.59
CA SER A 86 -1.76 10.69 12.78
C SER A 86 -1.92 11.93 13.65
N THR A 87 -1.41 13.05 13.19
CA THR A 87 -1.46 14.32 13.90
C THR A 87 -1.72 15.49 12.96
N THR A 88 -2.46 16.48 13.45
CA THR A 88 -2.62 17.77 12.79
C THR A 88 -1.96 18.89 13.60
N PRO A 89 -1.44 19.94 12.95
CA PRO A 89 -0.83 21.07 13.66
C PRO A 89 -1.86 21.90 14.46
N ARG A 90 -3.14 21.83 14.07
CA ARG A 90 -4.24 22.52 14.72
C ARG A 90 -5.35 21.52 15.04
N GLN A 91 -5.90 21.60 16.23
CA GLN A 91 -7.01 20.77 16.70
C GLN A 91 -8.22 21.64 17.05
N ILE A 92 -8.58 22.56 16.14
CA ILE A 92 -9.61 23.57 16.38
C ILE A 92 -10.97 23.08 15.92
N THR A 93 -11.02 22.49 14.73
CA THR A 93 -12.27 22.02 14.15
C THR A 93 -12.53 20.54 14.46
N ARG A 94 -13.79 20.10 14.27
CA ARG A 94 -14.11 18.68 14.33
C ARG A 94 -13.29 17.89 13.31
N ALA A 95 -13.16 18.38 12.09
CA ALA A 95 -12.38 17.74 11.04
C ALA A 95 -10.91 17.54 11.45
N ASP A 96 -10.30 18.54 12.11
CA ASP A 96 -8.94 18.41 12.63
C ASP A 96 -8.83 17.30 13.68
N LYS A 97 -9.85 17.20 14.57
CA LYS A 97 -9.85 16.17 15.62
C LYS A 97 -9.96 14.77 15.07
N LEU A 98 -10.75 14.55 14.02
CA LEU A 98 -10.89 13.26 13.35
C LEU A 98 -9.59 12.77 12.70
N GLN A 99 -8.68 13.69 12.37
CA GLN A 99 -7.36 13.38 11.83
C GLN A 99 -6.31 13.05 12.92
N ASN A 100 -6.66 13.14 14.21
CA ASN A 100 -5.76 12.80 15.31
C ASN A 100 -6.13 11.42 15.87
N PHE A 101 -5.41 10.42 15.45
CA PHE A 101 -5.64 9.04 15.86
C PHE A 101 -4.34 8.25 15.91
N SER A 102 -4.42 7.06 16.46
CA SER A 102 -3.37 6.04 16.34
C SER A 102 -3.97 4.74 15.85
N GLY A 103 -3.21 4.00 15.07
CA GLY A 103 -3.62 2.70 14.54
C GLY A 103 -2.43 1.77 14.43
N ARG A 104 -2.72 0.48 14.36
CA ARG A 104 -1.71 -0.56 14.16
C ARG A 104 -1.99 -1.28 12.86
N ALA A 105 -1.24 -0.97 11.81
CA ALA A 105 -1.39 -1.61 10.51
C ALA A 105 -0.74 -3.00 10.52
N ARG A 106 -1.41 -3.92 9.86
CA ARG A 106 -0.94 -5.26 9.55
C ARG A 106 -0.98 -5.48 8.05
N LEU A 107 -0.06 -6.30 7.55
CA LEU A 107 -0.09 -6.68 6.15
C LEU A 107 -1.29 -7.62 5.91
N SER A 108 -2.15 -7.22 4.97
CA SER A 108 -3.30 -8.01 4.53
C SER A 108 -3.41 -7.91 3.02
N SER A 109 -3.29 -9.04 2.32
CA SER A 109 -3.35 -9.10 0.85
C SER A 109 -2.45 -8.07 0.15
N VAL A 110 -1.19 -7.97 0.58
CA VAL A 110 -0.15 -7.05 0.08
C VAL A 110 -0.35 -5.56 0.41
N LEU A 111 -1.31 -5.23 1.24
CA LEU A 111 -1.55 -3.86 1.71
C LEU A 111 -1.42 -3.78 3.23
N TRP A 112 -0.77 -2.73 3.71
CA TRP A 112 -0.78 -2.37 5.11
C TRP A 112 -2.13 -1.78 5.48
N THR A 113 -2.87 -2.50 6.34
CA THR A 113 -4.27 -2.17 6.64
C THR A 113 -4.49 -2.01 8.13
N PHE A 114 -5.23 -0.98 8.53
CA PHE A 114 -5.71 -0.78 9.90
C PHE A 114 -7.05 -0.07 9.91
N GLN A 115 -7.72 -0.15 11.05
CA GLN A 115 -9.00 0.50 11.30
C GLN A 115 -8.91 1.42 12.51
N VAL A 116 -9.70 2.49 12.47
CA VAL A 116 -9.89 3.44 13.56
C VAL A 116 -11.38 3.70 13.72
N ASP A 117 -11.92 3.50 14.91
CA ASP A 117 -13.30 3.87 15.22
C ASP A 117 -13.35 5.31 15.69
N GLN A 118 -14.17 6.11 15.01
CA GLN A 118 -14.39 7.51 15.31
C GLN A 118 -15.78 7.68 15.92
N ALA A 119 -15.85 8.11 17.19
CA ALA A 119 -17.12 8.26 17.88
C ALA A 119 -18.00 9.37 17.26
N ASP A 120 -17.39 10.36 16.63
CA ASP A 120 -18.01 11.53 16.02
C ASP A 120 -17.68 11.65 14.52
N GLY A 121 -17.43 10.53 13.85
CA GLY A 121 -17.01 10.45 12.45
C GLY A 121 -18.05 10.97 11.46
N VAL A 122 -19.34 10.81 11.72
CA VAL A 122 -20.44 11.29 10.88
C VAL A 122 -21.02 12.59 11.41
N LEU A 123 -21.25 13.57 10.55
CA LEU A 123 -22.02 14.76 10.86
C LEU A 123 -23.48 14.52 10.48
N CYS A 124 -24.37 14.61 11.46
CA CYS A 124 -25.81 14.43 11.28
C CYS A 124 -26.48 15.68 10.74
N PRO A 125 -27.65 15.57 10.08
CA PRO A 125 -28.39 16.72 9.55
C PRO A 125 -28.82 17.75 10.62
N ASP A 126 -29.01 17.33 11.86
CA ASP A 126 -29.36 18.17 13.00
C ASP A 126 -28.13 18.83 13.67
N GLY A 127 -26.92 18.58 13.15
CA GLY A 127 -25.66 19.10 13.67
C GLY A 127 -25.04 18.23 14.79
N SER A 128 -25.70 17.18 15.24
CA SER A 128 -25.12 16.18 16.12
C SER A 128 -24.12 15.32 15.39
N THR A 129 -23.45 14.39 16.08
CA THR A 129 -22.47 13.48 15.49
C THR A 129 -22.81 12.02 15.78
N ALA A 130 -22.33 11.14 14.92
CA ALA A 130 -22.51 9.69 15.06
C ALA A 130 -21.20 8.96 14.71
N PRO A 131 -21.04 7.70 15.14
CA PRO A 131 -19.82 6.96 14.92
C PRO A 131 -19.63 6.54 13.46
N SER A 132 -18.37 6.45 13.05
CA SER A 132 -17.90 5.79 11.83
C SER A 132 -16.72 4.87 12.13
N THR A 133 -16.45 3.97 11.18
CA THR A 133 -15.22 3.19 11.13
C THR A 133 -14.41 3.63 9.93
N GLU A 134 -13.20 4.08 10.17
CA GLU A 134 -12.24 4.48 9.16
C GLU A 134 -11.26 3.35 8.90
N THR A 135 -11.14 2.91 7.65
CA THR A 135 -10.19 1.87 7.23
C THR A 135 -9.19 2.47 6.27
N TYR A 136 -7.91 2.32 6.59
CA TYR A 136 -6.81 2.74 5.75
C TYR A 136 -6.08 1.51 5.23
N ALA A 137 -5.89 1.44 3.90
CA ALA A 137 -5.15 0.36 3.25
C ALA A 137 -4.19 0.95 2.22
N PHE A 138 -2.88 0.72 2.34
CA PHE A 138 -1.87 1.31 1.48
C PHE A 138 -0.73 0.33 1.15
N SER A 139 -0.09 0.58 0.01
CA SER A 139 1.10 -0.15 -0.46
C SER A 139 2.37 0.52 0.10
N ASP A 140 3.32 -0.27 0.56
CA ASP A 140 4.66 0.18 0.93
C ASP A 140 5.51 0.59 -0.28
N GLU A 141 5.21 0.06 -1.46
CA GLU A 141 5.92 0.34 -2.70
C GLU A 141 5.56 1.73 -3.26
N THR A 142 4.27 2.01 -3.37
CA THR A 142 3.79 3.27 -3.96
C THR A 142 3.50 4.35 -2.92
N MET A 143 3.49 3.98 -1.63
CA MET A 143 3.08 4.84 -0.52
C MET A 143 1.74 5.54 -0.79
N SER A 144 0.83 4.82 -1.46
CA SER A 144 -0.52 5.28 -1.75
C SER A 144 -1.55 4.22 -1.42
N GLY A 145 -2.78 4.64 -1.19
CA GLY A 145 -3.82 3.74 -0.74
C GLY A 145 -5.23 4.30 -0.83
N ILE A 146 -6.14 3.58 -0.19
CA ILE A 146 -7.55 3.97 -0.08
C ILE A 146 -7.91 4.12 1.38
N HIS A 147 -8.51 5.24 1.69
CA HIS A 147 -9.22 5.52 2.92
C HIS A 147 -10.69 5.21 2.70
N THR A 148 -11.28 4.41 3.58
CA THR A 148 -12.68 4.00 3.51
C THR A 148 -13.37 4.43 4.80
N THR A 149 -14.39 5.28 4.69
CA THR A 149 -15.29 5.66 5.78
C THR A 149 -16.55 4.84 5.69
N LEU A 150 -16.89 4.14 6.73
CA LEU A 150 -18.11 3.32 6.82
C LEU A 150 -18.96 3.78 8.01
N HIS A 151 -20.25 3.98 7.79
CA HIS A 151 -21.23 4.14 8.88
C HIS A 151 -22.51 3.37 8.60
N GLY A 152 -23.16 2.94 9.66
CA GLY A 152 -24.48 2.30 9.59
C GLY A 152 -25.62 3.31 9.40
N ALA A 153 -26.85 2.86 9.58
CA ALA A 153 -28.00 3.74 9.64
C ALA A 153 -27.95 4.55 10.94
N VAL A 154 -27.59 5.83 10.85
CA VAL A 154 -27.42 6.74 12.00
C VAL A 154 -28.10 8.08 11.72
N CYS A 155 -28.68 8.70 12.76
CA CYS A 155 -29.31 10.05 12.69
C CYS A 155 -30.20 10.29 11.43
N GLY A 156 -30.93 9.27 10.99
CA GLY A 156 -31.76 9.32 9.79
C GLY A 156 -31.03 9.18 8.45
N LEU A 157 -29.72 9.07 8.46
CA LEU A 157 -28.92 8.76 7.28
C LEU A 157 -28.98 7.26 6.99
N GLN A 158 -28.95 6.92 5.70
CA GLN A 158 -28.77 5.54 5.26
C GLN A 158 -27.32 5.09 5.48
N PRO A 159 -27.07 3.78 5.62
CA PRO A 159 -25.72 3.27 5.63
C PRO A 159 -24.95 3.73 4.39
N ASP A 160 -23.72 4.18 4.58
CA ASP A 160 -22.85 4.62 3.48
C ASP A 160 -21.43 4.10 3.64
N LEU A 161 -20.78 3.92 2.49
CA LEU A 161 -19.38 3.54 2.39
C LEU A 161 -18.70 4.44 1.36
N LYS A 162 -17.91 5.38 1.85
CA LYS A 162 -17.15 6.33 1.06
C LYS A 162 -15.71 5.82 0.92
N LYS A 163 -15.13 5.97 -0.28
CA LYS A 163 -13.73 5.63 -0.55
C LYS A 163 -13.01 6.83 -1.16
N GLU A 164 -11.86 7.17 -0.60
CA GLU A 164 -11.03 8.27 -1.07
C GLU A 164 -9.59 7.81 -1.23
N PRO A 165 -8.94 8.13 -2.35
CA PRO A 165 -7.53 7.84 -2.53
C PRO A 165 -6.68 8.79 -1.69
N PHE A 166 -5.59 8.25 -1.13
CA PHE A 166 -4.59 9.04 -0.42
C PHE A 166 -3.17 8.64 -0.80
N SER A 167 -2.21 9.49 -0.48
CA SER A 167 -0.79 9.20 -0.60
C SER A 167 -0.02 9.68 0.62
N LEU A 168 1.12 9.03 0.85
CA LEU A 168 2.05 9.31 1.93
C LEU A 168 3.39 9.74 1.33
N GLN A 169 3.89 10.89 1.74
CA GLN A 169 5.18 11.38 1.29
C GLN A 169 6.12 11.57 2.49
N LEU A 170 7.24 10.86 2.50
CA LEU A 170 8.24 10.99 3.56
C LEU A 170 8.75 12.42 3.65
N THR A 171 8.67 13.01 4.85
CA THR A 171 9.10 14.39 5.13
C THR A 171 10.46 14.42 5.80
N GLY A 172 11.51 14.24 5.01
CA GLY A 172 12.88 14.27 5.48
C GLY A 172 13.62 12.94 5.26
N PRO A 173 14.91 12.90 5.53
CA PRO A 173 15.66 11.65 5.43
C PRO A 173 15.14 10.66 6.48
N PRO A 174 15.09 9.36 6.18
CA PRO A 174 14.77 8.35 7.16
C PRO A 174 15.78 8.42 8.30
N PRO A 175 15.35 8.28 9.56
CA PRO A 175 16.22 8.44 10.74
C PRO A 175 17.34 7.40 10.82
N THR A 176 17.18 6.28 10.14
CA THR A 176 18.17 5.20 10.05
C THR A 176 18.13 4.60 8.64
N PRO A 177 19.25 4.12 8.10
CA PRO A 177 19.20 3.32 6.89
C PRO A 177 18.25 2.16 7.12
N VAL A 178 17.19 2.10 6.34
CA VAL A 178 16.27 0.96 6.40
C VAL A 178 17.03 -0.23 5.87
N GLU A 179 17.44 -1.12 6.76
CA GLU A 179 17.88 -2.44 6.33
C GLU A 179 16.65 -3.12 5.72
N ARG A 180 16.60 -3.04 4.40
CA ARG A 180 15.60 -3.80 3.65
C ARG A 180 16.01 -5.25 3.76
N TYR A 181 15.27 -5.99 4.52
CA TYR A 181 15.43 -7.42 4.51
C TYR A 181 15.42 -7.95 3.07
N PRO A 182 16.35 -8.86 2.71
CA PRO A 182 16.31 -10.20 3.27
C PRO A 182 17.38 -10.42 4.33
N LEU A 183 17.03 -11.16 5.38
CA LEU A 183 18.00 -11.76 6.27
C LEU A 183 19.07 -12.46 5.42
N ARG A 184 20.33 -12.05 5.59
CA ARG A 184 21.43 -12.73 4.92
C ARG A 184 21.74 -13.98 5.72
N CYS A 185 21.45 -15.12 5.11
CA CYS A 185 21.84 -16.40 5.68
C CYS A 185 23.21 -16.79 5.15
N ASN A 186 24.09 -17.31 5.99
CA ASN A 186 25.34 -17.89 5.57
C ASN A 186 25.13 -19.33 5.07
N GLU A 187 26.19 -19.95 4.54
CA GLU A 187 26.17 -21.31 3.96
C GLU A 187 25.72 -22.40 4.95
N ILE A 188 25.71 -22.13 6.25
CA ILE A 188 25.27 -23.03 7.31
C ILE A 188 23.90 -22.64 7.89
N ALA A 189 23.09 -21.88 7.12
CA ALA A 189 21.74 -21.46 7.44
C ALA A 189 21.60 -20.63 8.74
N ILE A 190 22.65 -19.95 9.19
CA ILE A 190 22.55 -18.93 10.24
C ILE A 190 22.22 -17.62 9.58
N CYS A 191 21.03 -17.08 9.90
CA CYS A 191 20.53 -15.82 9.37
C CYS A 191 20.78 -14.69 10.39
N TYR A 192 21.19 -13.50 9.92
CA TYR A 192 21.49 -12.31 10.73
C TYR A 192 21.13 -11.03 9.97
#